data_47c3176f3d2491eafa54eb64edad8782
#
_entry.id   47c3176f3d2491eafa54eb64edad8782
#
_cell.length_a   1.000
_cell.length_b   1.000
_cell.length_c   1.000
_cell.angle_alpha   90.00
_cell.angle_beta   90.00
_cell.angle_gamma   90.00
#
_symmetry.space_group_name_H-M   'P 1'
#
loop_
_entity.id
_entity.type
_entity.pdbx_description
1 polymer ?
#
loop_
_entity_poly.entity_id
_entity_poly.type
_entity_poly.pdbx_seq_one_letter_code
_entity_poly.pdbx_strand_id
1 'polypeptide(L)'
;MKAVVFLDRDGTIIRDEHYLADPDRVVLLDGAAYAIARLRAAGLAVVVVTNQSGIARGSITPAQYEAVRARLDSLVVVDATYTTSPS
;
A
#
# COMPACT_ATOMS: atom_id res chain seq x y z
N MET A 1 -1.34 -20.61 14.89
CA MET A 1 -0.92 -20.13 13.55
C MET A 1 -1.83 -18.98 13.14
N LYS A 2 -1.25 -17.89 12.66
CA LYS A 2 -2.01 -16.71 12.27
C LYS A 2 -2.23 -16.72 10.76
N ALA A 3 -3.47 -16.57 10.32
CA ALA A 3 -3.77 -16.45 8.89
C ALA A 3 -3.33 -15.08 8.38
N VAL A 4 -2.98 -15.02 7.11
CA VAL A 4 -2.48 -13.80 6.45
C VAL A 4 -3.38 -13.46 5.29
N VAL A 5 -3.75 -12.17 5.18
CA VAL A 5 -4.49 -11.65 4.05
C VAL A 5 -3.53 -10.76 3.25
N PHE A 6 -3.43 -11.03 1.95
CA PHE A 6 -2.63 -10.19 1.03
C PHE A 6 -3.57 -9.27 0.29
N LEU A 7 -3.26 -7.98 0.30
CA LEU A 7 -4.07 -6.96 -0.37
C LEU A 7 -3.20 -6.15 -1.33
N ASP A 8 -3.71 -5.94 -2.54
CA ASP A 8 -3.10 -4.96 -3.44
C ASP A 8 -3.24 -3.56 -2.86
N ARG A 9 -2.30 -2.69 -3.15
CA ARG A 9 -2.34 -1.30 -2.73
C ARG A 9 -3.21 -0.46 -3.67
N ASP A 10 -2.81 -0.37 -4.93
CA ASP A 10 -3.44 0.54 -5.90
C ASP A 10 -4.75 -0.04 -6.41
N GLY A 11 -5.82 0.71 -6.27
CA GLY A 11 -7.17 0.28 -6.66
C GLY A 11 -7.89 -0.59 -5.63
N THR A 12 -7.23 -0.95 -4.51
CA THR A 12 -7.82 -1.75 -3.44
C THR A 12 -7.82 -0.99 -2.11
N ILE A 13 -6.68 -0.45 -1.71
CA ILE A 13 -6.54 0.31 -0.45
C ILE A 13 -6.58 1.80 -0.74
N ILE A 14 -5.88 2.24 -1.77
CA ILE A 14 -5.85 3.63 -2.18
C ILE A 14 -6.29 3.76 -3.63
N ARG A 15 -6.67 4.98 -3.99
CA ARG A 15 -7.02 5.29 -5.38
C ARG A 15 -5.84 5.02 -6.29
N ASP A 16 -6.09 4.33 -7.40
CA ASP A 16 -5.05 4.03 -8.38
C ASP A 16 -4.74 5.29 -9.19
N GLU A 17 -3.47 5.69 -9.16
CA GLU A 17 -2.94 6.77 -9.98
C GLU A 17 -1.71 6.27 -10.71
N HIS A 18 -1.58 6.63 -11.96
CA HIS A 18 -0.44 6.22 -12.78
C HIS A 18 0.85 6.79 -12.18
N TYR A 19 1.74 5.91 -11.70
CA TYR A 19 3.02 6.27 -11.08
C TYR A 19 2.88 7.30 -9.96
N LEU A 20 2.12 6.94 -8.92
CA LEU A 20 1.93 7.80 -7.76
C LEU A 20 3.28 8.08 -7.08
N ALA A 21 3.68 9.35 -7.07
CA ALA A 21 4.96 9.80 -6.54
C ALA A 21 4.81 10.88 -5.45
N ASP A 22 3.62 11.46 -5.30
CA ASP A 22 3.35 12.55 -4.36
C ASP A 22 2.57 12.00 -3.17
N PRO A 23 3.13 12.07 -1.94
CA PRO A 23 2.41 11.58 -0.76
C PRO A 23 1.09 12.32 -0.49
N ASP A 24 0.97 13.57 -0.94
CA ASP A 24 -0.27 14.34 -0.75
C ASP A 24 -1.40 13.84 -1.64
N ARG A 25 -1.09 13.01 -2.62
CA ARG A 25 -2.10 12.43 -3.52
C ARG A 25 -2.54 11.04 -3.12
N VAL A 26 -2.09 10.54 -1.98
CA VAL A 26 -2.57 9.27 -1.43
C VAL A 26 -3.97 9.46 -0.91
N VAL A 27 -4.95 8.80 -1.52
CA VAL A 27 -6.36 8.86 -1.13
C VAL A 27 -6.84 7.45 -0.84
N LEU A 28 -7.26 7.20 0.41
CA LEU A 28 -7.84 5.92 0.78
C LEU A 28 -9.17 5.72 0.08
N LEU A 29 -9.41 4.50 -0.39
CA LEU A 29 -10.73 4.13 -0.88
C LEU A 29 -11.70 4.02 0.30
N ASP A 30 -12.97 4.32 0.04
CA ASP A 30 -14.00 4.27 1.08
C ASP A 30 -14.06 2.87 1.71
N GLY A 31 -14.00 2.83 3.03
CA GLY A 31 -14.07 1.60 3.78
C GLY A 31 -12.76 0.82 3.91
N ALA A 32 -11.68 1.23 3.23
CA ALA A 32 -10.42 0.49 3.27
C ALA A 32 -9.83 0.43 4.67
N ALA A 33 -9.72 1.57 5.36
CA ALA A 33 -9.17 1.60 6.72
C ALA A 33 -10.01 0.78 7.69
N TYR A 34 -11.34 0.85 7.55
CA TYR A 34 -12.26 0.09 8.38
C TYR A 34 -12.10 -1.42 8.14
N ALA A 35 -12.04 -1.83 6.89
CA ALA A 35 -11.88 -3.25 6.54
C ALA A 35 -10.56 -3.82 7.07
N ILE A 36 -9.47 -3.07 6.92
CA ILE A 36 -8.16 -3.49 7.44
C ILE A 36 -8.21 -3.64 8.96
N ALA A 37 -8.81 -2.67 9.65
CA ALA A 37 -8.94 -2.73 11.11
C ALA A 37 -9.75 -3.94 11.54
N ARG A 38 -10.83 -4.27 10.82
CA ARG A 38 -11.65 -5.44 11.11
C ARG A 38 -10.91 -6.75 10.89
N LEU A 39 -10.15 -6.85 9.81
CA LEU A 39 -9.33 -8.04 9.56
C LEU A 39 -8.32 -8.25 10.68
N ARG A 40 -7.64 -7.20 11.09
CA ARG A 40 -6.65 -7.29 12.16
C ARG A 40 -7.29 -7.61 13.51
N ALA A 41 -8.46 -7.02 13.79
CA ALA A 41 -9.21 -7.32 15.02
C ALA A 41 -9.67 -8.78 15.07
N ALA A 42 -9.89 -9.41 13.92
CA ALA A 42 -10.24 -10.83 13.83
C ALA A 42 -9.03 -11.75 13.95
N GLY A 43 -7.83 -11.21 14.17
CA GLY A 43 -6.62 -12.00 14.37
C GLY A 43 -5.87 -12.30 13.08
N LEU A 44 -6.21 -11.65 11.98
CA LEU A 44 -5.52 -11.84 10.70
C LEU A 44 -4.37 -10.86 10.58
N ALA A 45 -3.25 -11.31 10.01
CA ALA A 45 -2.19 -10.40 9.58
C ALA A 45 -2.57 -9.83 8.21
N VAL A 46 -2.39 -8.53 8.03
CA VAL A 46 -2.68 -7.87 6.75
C VAL A 46 -1.36 -7.46 6.12
N VAL A 47 -1.10 -7.95 4.92
CA VAL A 47 0.12 -7.69 4.16
C VAL A 47 -0.26 -7.00 2.86
N VAL A 48 0.35 -5.85 2.62
CA VAL A 48 0.14 -5.10 1.37
C VAL A 48 1.17 -5.55 0.35
N VAL A 49 0.71 -5.81 -0.87
CA VAL A 49 1.59 -6.15 -1.99
C VAL A 49 1.39 -5.08 -3.06
N THR A 50 2.47 -4.47 -3.50
CA THR A 50 2.39 -3.42 -4.51
C THR A 50 3.45 -3.63 -5.58
N ASN A 51 3.04 -3.46 -6.85
CA ASN A 51 3.94 -3.53 -8.00
C ASN A 51 4.37 -2.11 -8.36
N GLN A 52 5.68 -1.85 -8.30
CA GLN A 52 6.25 -0.53 -8.52
C GLN A 52 7.14 -0.50 -9.76
N SER A 53 6.56 -0.80 -10.91
CA SER A 53 7.28 -0.75 -12.19
C SER A 53 7.82 0.66 -12.50
N GLY A 54 7.19 1.71 -11.96
CA GLY A 54 7.65 3.09 -12.11
C GLY A 54 9.06 3.32 -11.57
N ILE A 55 9.45 2.60 -10.51
CA ILE A 55 10.80 2.70 -9.96
C ILE A 55 11.80 2.13 -10.97
N ALA A 56 11.52 0.94 -11.50
CA ALA A 56 12.41 0.30 -12.47
C ALA A 56 12.56 1.13 -13.74
N ARG A 57 11.52 1.86 -14.14
CA ARG A 57 11.53 2.72 -15.33
C ARG A 57 12.10 4.12 -15.08
N GLY A 58 12.41 4.44 -13.82
CA GLY A 58 12.89 5.77 -13.44
C GLY A 58 11.79 6.84 -13.39
N SER A 59 10.53 6.46 -13.47
CA SER A 59 9.40 7.41 -13.38
C SER A 59 9.14 7.82 -11.93
N ILE A 60 9.56 7.00 -10.97
CA ILE A 60 9.44 7.28 -9.54
C ILE A 60 10.80 7.00 -8.90
N THR A 61 11.28 7.95 -8.11
CA THR A 61 12.53 7.72 -7.36
C THR A 61 12.25 6.88 -6.12
N PRO A 62 13.25 6.16 -5.59
CA PRO A 62 13.08 5.46 -4.32
C PRO A 62 12.63 6.38 -3.17
N ALA A 63 13.12 7.62 -3.15
CA ALA A 63 12.72 8.59 -2.11
C ALA A 63 11.25 8.96 -2.23
N GLN A 64 10.74 9.13 -3.46
CA GLN A 64 9.32 9.38 -3.70
C GLN A 64 8.47 8.20 -3.27
N TYR A 65 8.89 6.98 -3.60
CA TYR A 65 8.19 5.78 -3.19
C TYR A 65 8.12 5.69 -1.65
N GLU A 66 9.22 5.93 -0.97
CA GLU A 66 9.23 5.87 0.50
C GLU A 66 8.35 6.95 1.13
N ALA A 67 8.27 8.13 0.53
CA ALA A 67 7.38 9.19 1.02
C ALA A 67 5.90 8.79 0.90
N VAL A 68 5.53 8.16 -0.21
CA VAL A 68 4.17 7.64 -0.42
C VAL A 68 3.87 6.52 0.58
N ARG A 69 4.83 5.61 0.77
CA ARG A 69 4.69 4.51 1.73
C ARG A 69 4.49 5.04 3.16
N ALA A 70 5.29 6.02 3.56
CA ALA A 70 5.18 6.61 4.89
C ALA A 70 3.81 7.28 5.08
N ARG A 71 3.31 7.94 4.04
CA ARG A 71 1.97 8.54 4.11
C ARG A 71 0.89 7.48 4.28
N LEU A 72 0.96 6.39 3.52
CA LEU A 72 0.00 5.31 3.68
C LEU A 72 0.07 4.70 5.08
N ASP A 73 1.28 4.47 5.59
CA ASP A 73 1.48 3.91 6.93
C ASP A 73 0.93 4.84 8.02
N SER A 74 0.81 6.12 7.75
CA SER A 74 0.19 7.08 8.69
C SER A 74 -1.34 6.99 8.68
N LEU A 75 -1.93 6.41 7.65
CA LEU A 75 -3.38 6.35 7.45
C LEU A 75 -3.99 5.01 7.85
N VAL A 76 -3.23 3.93 7.71
CA VAL A 76 -3.69 2.57 8.04
C VAL A 76 -2.59 1.81 8.74
N VAL A 77 -2.97 0.83 9.56
CA VAL A 77 -2.02 -0.05 10.23
C VAL A 77 -2.03 -1.39 9.52
N VAL A 78 -0.89 -1.75 8.93
CA VAL A 78 -0.70 -3.06 8.28
C VAL A 78 0.50 -3.75 8.91
N ASP A 79 0.57 -5.07 8.74
CA ASP A 79 1.65 -5.86 9.37
C ASP A 79 2.93 -5.84 8.56
N ALA A 80 2.81 -5.73 7.24
CA ALA A 80 3.97 -5.63 6.35
C ALA A 80 3.55 -5.10 4.98
N THR A 81 4.52 -4.60 4.23
CA THR A 81 4.34 -4.18 2.84
C THR A 81 5.46 -4.80 2.01
N TYR A 82 5.10 -5.51 0.96
CA TYR A 82 6.05 -6.06 0.00
C TYR A 82 5.92 -5.35 -1.33
N THR A 83 7.05 -4.96 -1.87
CA THR A 83 7.11 -4.24 -3.13
C THR A 83 7.76 -5.13 -4.18
N THR A 84 7.12 -5.29 -5.33
CA THR A 84 7.72 -5.92 -6.49
C THR A 84 8.09 -4.82 -7.48
N SER A 85 9.23 -5.00 -8.13
CA SER A 85 9.75 -4.04 -9.08
C SER A 85 10.30 -4.80 -10.28
N PRO A 86 9.41 -5.31 -11.14
CA PRO A 86 9.86 -6.10 -12.29
C PRO A 86 10.67 -5.24 -13.23
N SER A 87 11.75 -5.77 -13.69
CA SER A 87 12.66 -5.13 -14.65
C SER A 87 12.09 -5.16 -16.05
#